data_dc7512aaf4f9c95ef2f122018cb3ef3d
#
_entry.id   dc7512aaf4f9c95ef2f122018cb3ef3d
#
_cell.length_a   1.000
_cell.length_b   1.000
_cell.length_c   1.000
_cell.angle_alpha   90.00
_cell.angle_beta   90.00
_cell.angle_gamma   90.00
#
_symmetry.space_group_name_H-M   'P 1'
#
loop_
_entity.id
_entity.type
_entity.pdbx_description
1 polymer ?
#
loop_
_entity_poly.entity_id
_entity_poly.type
_entity_poly.pdbx_seq_one_letter_code
_entity_poly.pdbx_strand_id
1 'polypeptide(L)'
;VLQIIEHLEEMGYKKLNPESNNVYGRLGTDAIYVVVLGSSRDLRAESLQKFNRQIIHDLSAGSDKRIELLNILLTPNGLFDDSVNEIVSKMSNVWLFSEDYGKLYVFENQPMDFDGLQPVLDKQILQEKDRNLSRIRKTFGVITPILILINIIIFVISVYTRDAAGNSWLEELLADNLYDVIVEKQYYRIITSIFYHFSLIHLFSNMVVLVALGARVEN
;
A
#
# COMPACT_ATOMS: atom_id res chain seq x y z
N VAL A 1 -12.20 -2.74 -3.73
CA VAL A 1 -13.48 -3.38 -4.16
C VAL A 1 -13.46 -3.71 -5.64
N LEU A 2 -13.28 -2.74 -6.54
CA LEU A 2 -13.32 -2.96 -8.00
C LEU A 2 -12.37 -4.08 -8.46
N GLN A 3 -11.16 -4.14 -7.93
CA GLN A 3 -10.17 -5.14 -8.29
C GLN A 3 -10.57 -6.57 -7.91
N ILE A 4 -11.13 -6.77 -6.72
CA ILE A 4 -11.63 -8.10 -6.32
C ILE A 4 -12.74 -8.55 -7.25
N ILE A 5 -13.61 -7.61 -7.65
CA ILE A 5 -14.71 -7.89 -8.58
C ILE A 5 -14.17 -8.30 -9.96
N GLU A 6 -13.21 -7.56 -10.51
CA GLU A 6 -12.58 -7.88 -11.80
C GLU A 6 -12.02 -9.31 -11.80
N HIS A 7 -11.39 -9.74 -10.70
CA HIS A 7 -10.81 -11.06 -10.60
C HIS A 7 -11.84 -12.17 -10.40
N LEU A 8 -12.88 -11.89 -9.64
CA LEU A 8 -14.00 -12.82 -9.58
C LEU A 8 -14.59 -13.04 -10.96
N GLU A 9 -14.73 -11.98 -11.75
CA GLU A 9 -15.24 -12.05 -13.12
C GLU A 9 -14.27 -12.79 -14.06
N GLU A 10 -12.96 -12.56 -13.96
CA GLU A 10 -11.93 -13.29 -14.71
C GLU A 10 -11.92 -14.79 -14.39
N MET A 11 -12.21 -15.18 -13.14
CA MET A 11 -12.35 -16.56 -12.71
C MET A 11 -13.70 -17.17 -13.07
N GLY A 12 -14.57 -16.42 -13.73
CA GLY A 12 -15.87 -16.87 -14.20
C GLY A 12 -17.01 -16.75 -13.18
N TYR A 13 -16.79 -16.02 -12.09
CA TYR A 13 -17.88 -15.64 -11.18
C TYR A 13 -18.79 -14.61 -11.85
N LYS A 14 -20.08 -14.77 -11.65
CA LYS A 14 -21.09 -13.83 -12.15
C LYS A 14 -21.91 -13.30 -10.98
N LYS A 15 -22.34 -12.05 -11.06
CA LYS A 15 -23.23 -11.45 -10.08
C LYS A 15 -24.56 -12.21 -10.09
N LEU A 16 -24.99 -12.76 -8.96
CA LEU A 16 -26.18 -13.60 -8.87
C LEU A 16 -27.49 -12.81 -8.94
N ASN A 17 -27.49 -11.58 -8.42
CA ASN A 17 -28.62 -10.68 -8.53
C ASN A 17 -28.14 -9.26 -8.81
N PRO A 18 -28.62 -8.59 -9.89
CA PRO A 18 -28.25 -7.20 -10.20
C PRO A 18 -28.63 -6.20 -9.10
N GLU A 19 -29.71 -6.46 -8.39
CA GLU A 19 -30.23 -5.58 -7.32
C GLU A 19 -29.67 -5.91 -5.94
N SER A 20 -29.18 -7.14 -5.72
CA SER A 20 -28.55 -7.51 -4.46
C SER A 20 -27.06 -7.20 -4.46
N ASN A 21 -26.66 -6.54 -3.41
CA ASN A 21 -25.31 -6.05 -3.27
C ASN A 21 -24.28 -7.19 -3.14
N ASN A 22 -23.36 -7.27 -4.14
CA ASN A 22 -22.07 -7.92 -3.98
C ASN A 22 -22.07 -9.43 -3.69
N VAL A 23 -23.02 -10.19 -4.28
CA VAL A 23 -23.05 -11.65 -4.25
C VAL A 23 -22.68 -12.18 -5.62
N TYR A 24 -21.62 -12.97 -5.68
CA TYR A 24 -21.06 -13.53 -6.91
C TYR A 24 -21.11 -15.06 -6.83
N GLY A 25 -21.47 -15.72 -7.91
CA GLY A 25 -21.54 -17.19 -7.97
C GLY A 25 -20.84 -17.75 -9.18
N ARG A 26 -20.23 -18.92 -9.02
CA ARG A 26 -19.65 -19.72 -10.08
C ARG A 26 -20.11 -21.15 -9.97
N LEU A 27 -20.54 -21.71 -11.10
CA LEU A 27 -20.92 -23.11 -11.19
C LEU A 27 -19.67 -23.97 -11.42
N GLY A 28 -19.28 -24.74 -10.42
CA GLY A 28 -18.23 -25.74 -10.55
C GLY A 28 -18.77 -27.12 -10.95
N THR A 29 -17.89 -28.14 -11.04
CA THR A 29 -18.25 -29.52 -11.33
C THR A 29 -19.14 -30.09 -10.26
N ASP A 30 -18.75 -29.98 -9.00
CA ASP A 30 -19.38 -30.66 -7.86
C ASP A 30 -20.10 -29.71 -6.90
N ALA A 31 -19.82 -28.41 -7.00
CA ALA A 31 -20.39 -27.40 -6.12
C ALA A 31 -20.71 -26.09 -6.86
N ILE A 32 -21.58 -25.31 -6.23
CA ILE A 32 -21.78 -23.88 -6.56
C ILE A 32 -20.96 -23.09 -5.57
N TYR A 33 -19.99 -22.36 -6.07
CA TYR A 33 -19.15 -21.47 -5.26
C TYR A 33 -19.76 -20.08 -5.21
N VAL A 34 -19.95 -19.55 -4.01
CA VAL A 34 -20.56 -18.24 -3.78
C VAL A 34 -19.60 -17.36 -2.98
N VAL A 35 -19.34 -16.16 -3.48
CA VAL A 35 -18.56 -15.15 -2.79
C VAL A 35 -19.45 -13.98 -2.46
N VAL A 36 -19.47 -13.60 -1.19
CA VAL A 36 -20.18 -12.42 -0.69
C VAL A 36 -19.14 -11.36 -0.32
N LEU A 37 -19.22 -10.21 -0.97
CA LEU A 37 -18.37 -9.05 -0.62
C LEU A 37 -19.16 -8.15 0.34
N GLY A 38 -18.58 -7.81 1.48
CA GLY A 38 -19.20 -6.96 2.48
C GLY A 38 -18.21 -5.94 3.08
N SER A 39 -18.75 -4.86 3.67
CA SER A 39 -17.95 -3.98 4.51
C SER A 39 -17.98 -4.51 5.94
N SER A 40 -16.85 -4.45 6.64
CA SER A 40 -16.78 -4.83 8.06
C SER A 40 -17.45 -3.81 8.99
N ARG A 41 -17.73 -2.58 8.50
CA ARG A 41 -18.35 -1.53 9.30
C ARG A 41 -19.77 -1.91 9.68
N ASP A 42 -20.06 -1.85 10.97
CA ASP A 42 -21.39 -2.09 11.56
C ASP A 42 -21.99 -3.47 11.26
N LEU A 43 -21.20 -4.43 10.79
CA LEU A 43 -21.63 -5.76 10.48
C LEU A 43 -21.59 -6.64 11.74
N ARG A 44 -22.70 -7.36 11.99
CA ARG A 44 -22.82 -8.32 13.10
C ARG A 44 -22.78 -9.74 12.58
N ALA A 45 -22.12 -10.63 13.33
CA ALA A 45 -22.02 -12.04 12.97
C ALA A 45 -23.38 -12.70 12.71
N GLU A 46 -24.39 -12.42 13.54
CA GLU A 46 -25.74 -12.96 13.40
C GLU A 46 -26.45 -12.52 12.12
N SER A 47 -26.27 -11.25 11.74
CA SER A 47 -26.85 -10.70 10.51
C SER A 47 -26.22 -11.34 9.28
N LEU A 48 -24.90 -11.52 9.28
CA LEU A 48 -24.17 -12.18 8.19
C LEU A 48 -24.54 -13.65 8.09
N GLN A 49 -24.67 -14.37 9.21
CA GLN A 49 -25.09 -15.75 9.22
C GLN A 49 -26.54 -15.92 8.71
N LYS A 50 -27.44 -15.02 9.06
CA LYS A 50 -28.81 -15.02 8.56
C LYS A 50 -28.83 -14.79 7.05
N PHE A 51 -28.06 -13.85 6.56
CA PHE A 51 -27.92 -13.55 5.14
C PHE A 51 -27.36 -14.76 4.36
N ASN A 52 -26.29 -15.38 4.87
CA ASN A 52 -25.69 -16.57 4.26
C ASN A 52 -26.69 -17.74 4.19
N ARG A 53 -27.45 -17.96 5.26
CA ARG A 53 -28.49 -18.99 5.27
C ARG A 53 -29.59 -18.77 4.21
N GLN A 54 -29.99 -17.51 4.01
CA GLN A 54 -30.94 -17.15 2.98
C GLN A 54 -30.41 -17.47 1.57
N ILE A 55 -29.16 -17.05 1.28
CA ILE A 55 -28.52 -17.35 -0.01
C ILE A 55 -28.44 -18.85 -0.26
N ILE A 56 -28.00 -19.62 0.73
CA ILE A 56 -27.91 -21.07 0.62
C ILE A 56 -29.30 -21.70 0.36
N HIS A 57 -30.31 -21.26 1.10
CA HIS A 57 -31.69 -21.74 0.91
C HIS A 57 -32.21 -21.46 -0.51
N ASP A 58 -32.03 -20.22 -0.99
CA ASP A 58 -32.53 -19.80 -2.30
C ASP A 58 -31.84 -20.57 -3.46
N LEU A 59 -30.54 -20.80 -3.33
CA LEU A 59 -29.77 -21.56 -4.33
C LEU A 59 -30.04 -23.07 -4.26
N SER A 60 -30.27 -23.62 -3.07
CA SER A 60 -30.62 -25.04 -2.90
C SER A 60 -31.96 -25.39 -3.49
N ALA A 61 -32.88 -24.44 -3.58
CA ALA A 61 -34.20 -24.69 -4.23
C ALA A 61 -34.08 -24.93 -5.75
N GLY A 62 -32.97 -24.51 -6.36
CA GLY A 62 -32.75 -24.61 -7.81
C GLY A 62 -31.68 -25.61 -8.25
N SER A 63 -31.00 -26.30 -7.32
CA SER A 63 -29.88 -27.18 -7.65
C SER A 63 -29.58 -28.19 -6.55
N ASP A 64 -29.30 -29.44 -6.97
CA ASP A 64 -28.86 -30.53 -6.07
C ASP A 64 -27.36 -30.46 -5.72
N LYS A 65 -26.63 -29.49 -6.26
CA LYS A 65 -25.20 -29.33 -6.01
C LYS A 65 -24.95 -28.75 -4.62
N ARG A 66 -23.83 -29.15 -4.03
CA ARG A 66 -23.33 -28.56 -2.77
C ARG A 66 -23.05 -27.07 -2.98
N ILE A 67 -23.45 -26.26 -2.03
CA ILE A 67 -23.18 -24.82 -2.04
C ILE A 67 -22.03 -24.53 -1.07
N GLU A 68 -20.97 -23.94 -1.57
CA GLU A 68 -19.85 -23.43 -0.79
C GLU A 68 -19.89 -21.91 -0.82
N LEU A 69 -19.84 -21.28 0.36
CA LEU A 69 -19.98 -19.84 0.49
C LEU A 69 -18.81 -19.26 1.29
N LEU A 70 -18.18 -18.24 0.73
CA LEU A 70 -17.13 -17.44 1.35
C LEU A 70 -17.57 -15.98 1.47
N ASN A 71 -17.36 -15.39 2.64
CA ASN A 71 -17.51 -13.96 2.84
C ASN A 71 -16.14 -13.30 2.77
N ILE A 72 -15.96 -12.28 1.93
CA ILE A 72 -14.78 -11.42 1.91
C ILE A 72 -15.19 -10.06 2.47
N LEU A 73 -14.76 -9.76 3.68
CA LEU A 73 -15.06 -8.50 4.36
C LEU A 73 -13.96 -7.48 4.12
N LEU A 74 -14.37 -6.34 3.62
CA LEU A 74 -13.50 -5.21 3.34
C LEU A 74 -13.32 -4.38 4.61
N THR A 75 -12.09 -4.25 5.06
CA THR A 75 -11.76 -3.47 6.26
C THR A 75 -10.95 -2.24 5.86
N PRO A 76 -11.39 -1.04 6.23
CA PRO A 76 -10.53 0.13 6.14
C PRO A 76 -9.42 0.03 7.20
N ASN A 77 -8.24 0.52 6.89
CA ASN A 77 -7.07 0.64 7.79
C ASN A 77 -6.52 -0.67 8.37
N GLY A 78 -6.98 -1.84 7.94
CA GLY A 78 -6.53 -3.14 8.48
C GLY A 78 -6.74 -3.30 9.99
N LEU A 79 -7.59 -2.48 10.59
CA LEU A 79 -7.93 -2.55 12.00
C LEU A 79 -8.99 -3.63 12.21
N PHE A 80 -8.69 -4.56 13.09
CA PHE A 80 -9.61 -5.58 13.58
C PHE A 80 -10.29 -5.03 14.82
N ASP A 81 -11.48 -4.49 14.63
CA ASP A 81 -12.32 -4.10 15.76
C ASP A 81 -13.00 -5.33 16.41
N ASP A 82 -13.67 -5.11 17.54
CA ASP A 82 -14.32 -6.20 18.27
C ASP A 82 -15.42 -6.88 17.44
N SER A 83 -16.06 -6.19 16.53
CA SER A 83 -17.10 -6.74 15.65
C SER A 83 -16.49 -7.69 14.61
N VAL A 84 -15.36 -7.34 14.03
CA VAL A 84 -14.60 -8.21 13.12
C VAL A 84 -14.09 -9.46 13.84
N ASN A 85 -13.52 -9.29 15.04
CA ASN A 85 -13.06 -10.40 15.86
C ASN A 85 -14.20 -11.36 16.20
N GLU A 86 -15.38 -10.84 16.53
CA GLU A 86 -16.57 -11.64 16.78
C GLU A 86 -16.98 -12.44 15.55
N ILE A 87 -17.03 -11.83 14.37
CA ILE A 87 -17.39 -12.49 13.11
C ILE A 87 -16.41 -13.62 12.80
N VAL A 88 -15.11 -13.35 12.83
CA VAL A 88 -14.07 -14.34 12.52
C VAL A 88 -14.08 -15.51 13.50
N SER A 89 -14.36 -15.26 14.79
CA SER A 89 -14.42 -16.32 15.81
C SER A 89 -15.66 -17.21 15.69
N LYS A 90 -16.80 -16.64 15.25
CA LYS A 90 -18.08 -17.35 15.15
C LYS A 90 -18.33 -18.01 13.80
N MET A 91 -17.57 -17.68 12.77
CA MET A 91 -17.75 -18.14 11.40
C MET A 91 -16.47 -18.74 10.84
N SER A 92 -16.58 -19.83 10.07
CA SER A 92 -15.45 -20.54 9.45
C SER A 92 -15.36 -20.32 7.93
N ASN A 93 -15.99 -19.27 7.41
CA ASN A 93 -16.04 -18.98 5.98
C ASN A 93 -15.92 -17.45 5.72
N VAL A 94 -14.94 -16.83 6.39
CA VAL A 94 -14.73 -15.38 6.33
C VAL A 94 -13.27 -15.07 6.08
N TRP A 95 -12.97 -14.35 5.00
CA TRP A 95 -11.69 -13.72 4.76
C TRP A 95 -11.80 -12.22 4.96
N LEU A 96 -10.72 -11.59 5.41
CA LEU A 96 -10.67 -10.14 5.54
C LEU A 96 -9.73 -9.57 4.48
N PHE A 97 -10.14 -8.51 3.84
CA PHE A 97 -9.32 -7.77 2.89
C PHE A 97 -9.16 -6.32 3.33
N SER A 98 -7.93 -5.91 3.60
CA SER A 98 -7.61 -4.51 3.88
C SER A 98 -7.48 -3.72 2.59
N GLU A 99 -8.35 -2.74 2.39
CA GLU A 99 -8.32 -1.88 1.21
C GLU A 99 -7.07 -0.97 1.18
N ASP A 100 -6.65 -0.45 2.34
CA ASP A 100 -5.53 0.49 2.41
C ASP A 100 -4.17 -0.20 2.23
N TYR A 101 -4.05 -1.43 2.72
CA TYR A 101 -2.81 -2.20 2.60
C TYR A 101 -2.82 -3.16 1.41
N GLY A 102 -3.97 -3.33 0.74
CA GLY A 102 -4.14 -4.32 -0.32
C GLY A 102 -3.78 -5.73 0.17
N LYS A 103 -4.14 -6.11 1.38
CA LYS A 103 -3.71 -7.36 2.00
C LYS A 103 -4.89 -8.25 2.36
N LEU A 104 -4.80 -9.52 1.97
CA LEU A 104 -5.72 -10.57 2.39
C LEU A 104 -5.26 -11.17 3.72
N TYR A 105 -6.20 -11.37 4.64
CA TYR A 105 -6.00 -12.04 5.91
C TYR A 105 -6.90 -13.27 5.97
N VAL A 106 -6.27 -14.43 6.06
CA VAL A 106 -6.92 -15.74 6.26
C VAL A 106 -6.50 -16.26 7.63
N PHE A 107 -7.44 -16.48 8.51
CA PHE A 107 -7.18 -16.98 9.88
C PHE A 107 -7.17 -18.50 9.91
N GLU A 108 -6.58 -19.10 10.95
CA GLU A 108 -6.41 -20.55 11.09
C GLU A 108 -7.72 -21.34 11.04
N ASN A 109 -8.82 -20.75 11.51
CA ASN A 109 -10.16 -21.37 11.50
C ASN A 109 -10.93 -21.17 10.17
N GLN A 110 -10.29 -20.56 9.18
CA GLN A 110 -10.88 -20.27 7.87
C GLN A 110 -10.30 -21.18 6.78
N PRO A 111 -10.99 -21.39 5.65
CA PRO A 111 -10.44 -22.14 4.54
C PRO A 111 -9.19 -21.44 3.99
N MET A 112 -8.08 -22.18 3.88
CA MET A 112 -6.80 -21.64 3.35
C MET A 112 -6.91 -21.27 1.88
N ASP A 113 -7.76 -21.98 1.12
CA ASP A 113 -8.12 -21.65 -0.25
C ASP A 113 -9.62 -21.84 -0.45
N PHE A 114 -10.16 -21.10 -1.39
CA PHE A 114 -11.57 -21.21 -1.79
C PHE A 114 -11.62 -21.09 -3.31
N ASP A 115 -11.86 -22.22 -3.97
CA ASP A 115 -12.01 -22.30 -5.43
C ASP A 115 -10.81 -21.71 -6.21
N GLY A 116 -9.59 -21.76 -5.64
CA GLY A 116 -8.38 -21.19 -6.23
C GLY A 116 -8.26 -19.65 -6.11
N LEU A 117 -9.10 -19.01 -5.30
CA LEU A 117 -9.09 -17.55 -5.13
C LEU A 117 -7.89 -17.03 -4.34
N GLN A 118 -7.44 -17.78 -3.33
CA GLN A 118 -6.38 -17.30 -2.45
C GLN A 118 -5.07 -16.98 -3.21
N PRO A 119 -4.51 -17.88 -4.04
CA PRO A 119 -3.29 -17.56 -4.77
C PRO A 119 -3.45 -16.46 -5.82
N VAL A 120 -4.66 -16.27 -6.35
CA VAL A 120 -4.94 -15.19 -7.30
C VAL A 120 -4.92 -13.84 -6.59
N LEU A 121 -5.60 -13.71 -5.46
CA LEU A 121 -5.62 -12.49 -4.66
C LEU A 121 -4.24 -12.14 -4.10
N ASP A 122 -3.48 -13.12 -3.58
CA ASP A 122 -2.13 -12.89 -3.05
C ASP A 122 -1.12 -12.46 -4.12
N LYS A 123 -1.14 -13.10 -5.29
CA LYS A 123 -0.23 -12.77 -6.39
C LYS A 123 -0.40 -11.33 -6.87
N GLN A 124 -1.61 -10.83 -6.84
CA GLN A 124 -1.93 -9.49 -7.31
C GLN A 124 -1.57 -8.40 -6.33
N ILE A 125 -1.75 -8.68 -5.04
CA ILE A 125 -1.26 -7.81 -3.97
C ILE A 125 0.23 -7.53 -4.16
N LEU A 126 1.02 -8.57 -4.48
CA LEU A 126 2.45 -8.44 -4.76
C LEU A 126 2.72 -7.62 -6.04
N GLN A 127 1.98 -7.89 -7.12
CA GLN A 127 2.14 -7.17 -8.40
C GLN A 127 1.75 -5.69 -8.29
N GLU A 128 0.73 -5.36 -7.51
CA GLU A 128 0.30 -3.98 -7.34
C GLU A 128 1.27 -3.18 -6.47
N LYS A 129 1.83 -3.81 -5.43
CA LYS A 129 2.92 -3.23 -4.66
C LYS A 129 4.13 -2.93 -5.54
N ASP A 130 4.50 -3.85 -6.43
CA ASP A 130 5.59 -3.65 -7.37
C ASP A 130 5.28 -2.58 -8.41
N ARG A 131 4.03 -2.49 -8.91
CA ARG A 131 3.59 -1.42 -9.82
C ARG A 131 3.63 -0.05 -9.14
N ASN A 132 3.19 0.05 -7.90
CA ASN A 132 3.21 1.31 -7.15
C ASN A 132 4.64 1.75 -6.86
N LEU A 133 5.53 0.85 -6.44
CA LEU A 133 6.94 1.13 -6.26
C LEU A 133 7.61 1.54 -7.59
N SER A 134 7.29 0.85 -8.68
CA SER A 134 7.83 1.19 -10.01
C SER A 134 7.30 2.53 -10.51
N ARG A 135 6.05 2.88 -10.21
CA ARG A 135 5.46 4.18 -10.55
C ARG A 135 6.13 5.31 -9.77
N ILE A 136 6.31 5.14 -8.45
CA ILE A 136 7.03 6.11 -7.61
C ILE A 136 8.47 6.28 -8.13
N ARG A 137 9.16 5.17 -8.42
CA ARG A 137 10.52 5.19 -8.97
C ARG A 137 10.59 5.90 -10.32
N LYS A 138 9.59 5.70 -11.20
CA LYS A 138 9.51 6.42 -12.49
C LYS A 138 9.22 7.91 -12.32
N THR A 139 8.45 8.28 -11.28
CA THR A 139 8.08 9.68 -11.07
C THR A 139 9.20 10.51 -10.46
N PHE A 140 9.91 9.95 -9.48
CA PHE A 140 10.94 10.69 -8.71
C PHE A 140 12.38 10.30 -9.04
N GLY A 141 12.58 9.25 -9.84
CA GLY A 141 13.91 8.68 -10.06
C GLY A 141 14.46 8.01 -8.79
N VAL A 142 15.75 7.73 -8.78
CA VAL A 142 16.45 7.14 -7.62
C VAL A 142 17.49 8.12 -7.07
N ILE A 143 18.12 8.90 -7.94
CA ILE A 143 19.23 9.80 -7.57
C ILE A 143 18.71 11.02 -6.82
N THR A 144 17.60 11.62 -7.28
CA THR A 144 17.03 12.82 -6.64
C THR A 144 16.72 12.64 -5.16
N PRO A 145 15.99 11.59 -4.70
CA PRO A 145 15.75 11.41 -3.26
C PRO A 145 17.02 11.11 -2.48
N ILE A 146 18.03 10.47 -3.07
CA ILE A 146 19.34 10.26 -2.42
C ILE A 146 20.05 11.59 -2.22
N LEU A 147 20.07 12.45 -3.23
CA LEU A 147 20.68 13.78 -3.12
C LEU A 147 19.96 14.65 -2.08
N ILE A 148 18.63 14.60 -2.03
CA ILE A 148 17.85 15.31 -1.00
C ILE A 148 18.25 14.82 0.40
N LEU A 149 18.32 13.50 0.58
CA LEU A 149 18.69 12.92 1.87
C LEU A 149 20.09 13.33 2.30
N ILE A 150 21.07 13.32 1.40
CA ILE A 150 22.45 13.75 1.67
C ILE A 150 22.46 15.22 2.11
N ASN A 151 21.76 16.12 1.41
CA ASN A 151 21.69 17.54 1.75
C ASN A 151 21.05 17.76 3.14
N ILE A 152 19.97 17.03 3.46
CA ILE A 152 19.34 17.11 4.78
C ILE A 152 20.30 16.62 5.88
N ILE A 153 21.00 15.51 5.67
CA ILE A 153 21.95 14.96 6.65
C ILE A 153 23.08 15.96 6.92
N ILE A 154 23.69 16.52 5.86
CA ILE A 154 24.76 17.49 5.99
C ILE A 154 24.28 18.74 6.72
N PHE A 155 23.08 19.24 6.40
CA PHE A 155 22.49 20.37 7.09
C PHE A 155 22.24 20.10 8.57
N VAL A 156 21.70 18.96 8.93
CA VAL A 156 21.47 18.57 10.32
C VAL A 156 22.78 18.50 11.08
N ILE A 157 23.81 17.84 10.53
CA ILE A 157 25.14 17.78 11.15
C ILE A 157 25.72 19.20 11.31
N SER A 158 25.60 20.04 10.28
CA SER A 158 26.07 21.45 10.35
C SER A 158 25.39 22.22 11.47
N VAL A 159 24.08 22.07 11.66
CA VAL A 159 23.32 22.74 12.73
C VAL A 159 23.77 22.26 14.12
N TYR A 160 23.94 20.95 14.29
CA TYR A 160 24.31 20.33 15.57
C TYR A 160 25.76 20.60 15.97
N THR A 161 26.65 20.88 15.00
CA THR A 161 28.09 21.11 15.24
C THR A 161 28.48 22.58 15.26
N ARG A 162 27.52 23.51 15.27
CA ARG A 162 27.76 24.94 15.39
C ARG A 162 28.32 25.28 16.77
N ASP A 163 29.37 26.09 16.76
CA ASP A 163 29.94 26.66 17.98
C ASP A 163 29.10 27.85 18.51
N ALA A 164 29.57 28.47 19.60
CA ALA A 164 28.90 29.63 20.20
C ALA A 164 28.87 30.87 19.28
N ALA A 165 29.74 30.94 18.28
CA ALA A 165 29.78 31.98 17.26
C ALA A 165 28.88 31.63 16.03
N GLY A 166 28.33 30.45 16.01
CA GLY A 166 27.45 29.97 14.92
C GLY A 166 28.18 29.30 13.76
N ASN A 167 29.52 29.10 13.87
CA ASN A 167 30.32 28.45 12.84
C ASN A 167 30.32 26.94 13.01
N SER A 168 30.28 26.18 11.90
CA SER A 168 30.40 24.74 11.90
C SER A 168 31.75 24.33 11.25
N TRP A 169 32.39 23.29 11.78
CA TRP A 169 33.58 22.71 11.13
C TRP A 169 33.26 22.19 9.70
N LEU A 170 32.00 21.85 9.43
CA LEU A 170 31.55 21.49 8.08
C LEU A 170 31.56 22.69 7.13
N GLU A 171 31.36 23.91 7.63
CA GLU A 171 31.49 25.12 6.84
C GLU A 171 32.93 25.30 6.35
N GLU A 172 33.91 25.16 7.25
CA GLU A 172 35.33 25.22 6.89
C GLU A 172 35.72 24.12 5.88
N LEU A 173 35.06 22.96 5.92
CA LEU A 173 35.39 21.84 5.04
C LEU A 173 34.70 21.92 3.68
N LEU A 174 33.43 22.29 3.65
CA LEU A 174 32.55 22.13 2.48
C LEU A 174 32.20 23.45 1.78
N ALA A 175 32.12 24.57 2.53
CA ALA A 175 31.78 25.85 1.92
C ALA A 175 32.93 26.35 1.01
N ASP A 176 32.54 26.95 -0.09
CA ASP A 176 33.52 27.54 -0.97
C ASP A 176 33.95 28.93 -0.43
N ASN A 177 35.25 29.15 -0.47
CA ASN A 177 35.87 30.43 -0.20
C ASN A 177 36.82 30.74 -1.37
N LEU A 178 36.69 31.93 -1.94
CA LEU A 178 37.48 32.33 -3.10
C LEU A 178 38.98 32.19 -2.88
N TYR A 179 39.45 32.48 -1.67
CA TYR A 179 40.88 32.33 -1.30
C TYR A 179 41.30 30.85 -1.34
N ASP A 180 40.51 29.95 -0.73
CA ASP A 180 40.84 28.53 -0.66
C ASP A 180 40.81 27.89 -2.06
N VAL A 181 39.88 28.32 -2.91
CA VAL A 181 39.76 27.79 -4.28
C VAL A 181 40.89 28.27 -5.19
N ILE A 182 41.23 29.60 -5.16
CA ILE A 182 42.20 30.19 -6.09
C ILE A 182 43.62 30.07 -5.59
N VAL A 183 43.87 30.40 -4.31
CA VAL A 183 45.21 30.46 -3.75
C VAL A 183 45.67 29.09 -3.26
N GLU A 184 44.82 28.41 -2.47
CA GLU A 184 45.12 27.08 -1.93
C GLU A 184 44.82 25.93 -2.92
N LYS A 185 44.24 26.27 -4.10
CA LYS A 185 43.90 25.32 -5.19
C LYS A 185 42.97 24.19 -4.74
N GLN A 186 42.09 24.43 -3.76
CA GLN A 186 41.13 23.46 -3.23
C GLN A 186 39.91 23.40 -4.12
N TYR A 187 40.06 23.00 -5.39
CA TYR A 187 38.97 22.97 -6.41
C TYR A 187 37.83 22.07 -6.05
N TYR A 188 38.03 21.09 -5.18
CA TYR A 188 36.95 20.17 -4.74
C TYR A 188 35.83 20.94 -4.01
N ARG A 189 36.14 22.11 -3.41
CA ARG A 189 35.14 22.92 -2.70
C ARG A 189 34.05 23.46 -3.60
N ILE A 190 34.32 23.65 -4.89
CA ILE A 190 33.29 24.03 -5.88
C ILE A 190 32.19 23.00 -5.95
N ILE A 191 32.52 21.69 -5.80
CA ILE A 191 31.56 20.61 -5.85
C ILE A 191 30.94 20.39 -4.47
N THR A 192 31.73 20.42 -3.39
CA THR A 192 31.22 20.11 -2.05
C THR A 192 30.34 21.24 -1.50
N SER A 193 30.53 22.48 -1.92
CA SER A 193 29.69 23.61 -1.53
C SER A 193 28.23 23.47 -1.95
N ILE A 194 27.95 22.69 -3.00
CA ILE A 194 26.57 22.40 -3.45
C ILE A 194 25.76 21.74 -2.34
N PHE A 195 26.38 20.97 -1.46
CA PHE A 195 25.77 20.25 -0.36
C PHE A 195 25.68 21.05 0.94
N TYR A 196 26.38 22.18 1.04
CA TYR A 196 26.40 23.02 2.25
C TYR A 196 25.32 24.11 2.19
N HIS A 197 24.50 24.22 3.23
CA HIS A 197 23.39 25.16 3.31
C HIS A 197 23.47 26.00 4.61
N PHE A 198 23.58 27.32 4.47
CA PHE A 198 23.67 28.24 5.60
C PHE A 198 22.40 28.37 6.43
N SER A 199 21.23 28.18 5.79
CA SER A 199 19.91 28.34 6.43
C SER A 199 18.88 27.33 5.95
N LEU A 200 17.86 27.15 6.79
CA LEU A 200 16.73 26.28 6.45
C LEU A 200 16.00 26.74 5.18
N ILE A 201 15.85 28.06 5.00
CA ILE A 201 15.18 28.62 3.82
C ILE A 201 15.98 28.31 2.54
N HIS A 202 17.30 28.42 2.60
CA HIS A 202 18.19 28.10 1.48
C HIS A 202 18.13 26.60 1.14
N LEU A 203 18.20 25.73 2.16
CA LEU A 203 18.01 24.30 1.97
C LEU A 203 16.68 24.00 1.31
N PHE A 204 15.57 24.54 1.85
CA PHE A 204 14.23 24.28 1.35
C PHE A 204 14.07 24.71 -0.12
N SER A 205 14.52 25.91 -0.48
CA SER A 205 14.46 26.41 -1.87
C SER A 205 15.19 25.48 -2.83
N ASN A 206 16.40 25.04 -2.45
CA ASN A 206 17.20 24.13 -3.28
C ASN A 206 16.56 22.75 -3.39
N MET A 207 15.95 22.23 -2.32
CA MET A 207 15.23 20.96 -2.38
C MET A 207 13.99 21.01 -3.29
N VAL A 208 13.23 22.11 -3.26
CA VAL A 208 12.11 22.32 -4.19
C VAL A 208 12.56 22.30 -5.64
N VAL A 209 13.64 23.01 -5.97
CA VAL A 209 14.22 23.02 -7.31
C VAL A 209 14.74 21.64 -7.70
N LEU A 210 15.42 20.95 -6.78
CA LEU A 210 15.95 19.60 -7.01
C LEU A 210 14.84 18.59 -7.29
N VAL A 211 13.72 18.65 -6.55
CA VAL A 211 12.53 17.82 -6.83
C VAL A 211 11.94 18.13 -8.20
N ALA A 212 11.78 19.43 -8.52
CA ALA A 212 11.14 19.84 -9.77
C ALA A 212 11.95 19.49 -11.02
N LEU A 213 13.27 19.58 -10.95
CA LEU A 213 14.17 19.32 -12.07
C LEU A 213 14.69 17.89 -12.10
N GLY A 214 14.99 17.29 -10.94
CA GLY A 214 15.56 15.96 -10.82
C GLY A 214 14.66 14.89 -11.44
N ALA A 215 13.37 14.96 -11.18
CA ALA A 215 12.40 14.06 -11.79
C ALA A 215 12.40 14.12 -13.33
N ARG A 216 12.72 15.27 -13.92
CA ARG A 216 12.79 15.44 -15.40
C ARG A 216 14.12 14.95 -15.99
N VAL A 217 15.19 15.01 -15.22
CA VAL A 217 16.54 14.61 -15.69
C VAL A 217 16.73 13.11 -15.57
N GLU A 218 16.08 12.46 -14.60
CA GLU A 218 16.19 11.02 -14.37
C GLU A 218 15.22 10.16 -15.22
N ASN A 219 14.19 10.77 -15.81
CA ASN A 219 13.21 10.12 -16.70
C ASN A 219 13.47 10.45 -18.16
#